data_a13ad7f0c386bfa4d59e08ac6a0258ab
#
_entry.id   a13ad7f0c386bfa4d59e08ac6a0258ab
#
_cell.length_a   1.000
_cell.length_b   1.000
_cell.length_c   1.000
_cell.angle_alpha   90.00
_cell.angle_beta   90.00
_cell.angle_gamma   90.00
#
_symmetry.space_group_name_H-M   'P 1'
#
loop_
_entity.id
_entity.type
_entity.pdbx_description
1 polymer ?
#
loop_
_entity_poly.entity_id
_entity_poly.type
_entity_poly.pdbx_seq_one_letter_code
_entity_poly.pdbx_strand_id
1 'polypeptide(L)'
;KEYGKKLWLPKPELLLATKLNALKMRDKEHKKIKDLCDIFALLWYSKEKPQELKKKVTQFLPSKKILKIISIIDDTDYQKASVQLNHTPQEIKRVIELLV
;
A
#
# COMPACT_ATOMS: atom_id res chain seq x y z
N LYS A 1 20.89 15.56 -13.34
CA LYS A 1 20.45 15.73 -13.18
C LYS A 1 19.85 15.99 -12.88
N GLU A 2 19.98 15.82 -13.06
CA GLU A 2 19.53 16.12 -12.87
C GLU A 2 18.99 16.09 -12.42
N TYR A 3 18.93 16.14 -12.45
CA TYR A 3 18.44 16.16 -12.06
C TYR A 3 17.66 16.39 -12.01
N GLY A 4 17.71 16.35 -12.24
CA GLY A 4 17.11 16.35 -12.25
C GLY A 4 16.64 16.04 -12.28
N LYS A 5 16.83 16.04 -12.34
CA LYS A 5 16.57 15.58 -12.53
C LYS A 5 16.05 14.86 -12.67
N LYS A 6 16.39 15.06 -12.97
CA LYS A 6 15.68 14.16 -13.31
C LYS A 6 15.10 13.17 -12.51
N LEU A 7 14.41 13.31 -11.78
CA LEU A 7 13.87 12.34 -10.87
C LEU A 7 12.55 11.84 -11.39
N TRP A 8 12.58 10.64 -11.90
CA TRP A 8 11.36 9.96 -12.34
C TRP A 8 10.76 9.22 -11.15
N LEU A 9 10.23 9.97 -10.20
CA LEU A 9 9.50 9.35 -9.10
C LEU A 9 8.09 9.04 -9.60
N PRO A 10 7.64 7.78 -9.48
CA PRO A 10 6.27 7.46 -9.88
C PRO A 10 5.28 8.23 -9.02
N LYS A 11 4.14 8.54 -9.58
CA LYS A 11 3.08 9.18 -8.81
C LYS A 11 2.65 8.24 -7.69
N PRO A 12 2.22 8.79 -6.54
CA PRO A 12 1.82 7.95 -5.40
C PRO A 12 0.77 6.91 -5.77
N GLU A 13 -0.22 7.27 -6.58
CA GLU A 13 -1.26 6.33 -6.99
C GLU A 13 -0.72 5.19 -7.84
N LEU A 14 0.26 5.46 -8.70
CA LEU A 14 0.87 4.43 -9.52
C LEU A 14 1.73 3.50 -8.67
N LEU A 15 2.52 4.08 -7.77
CA LEU A 15 3.34 3.30 -6.85
C LEU A 15 2.47 2.42 -5.96
N LEU A 16 1.37 2.97 -5.47
CA LEU A 16 0.43 2.24 -4.64
C LEU A 16 -0.18 1.06 -5.40
N ALA A 17 -0.61 1.28 -6.64
CA ALA A 17 -1.16 0.22 -7.47
C ALA A 17 -0.12 -0.87 -7.72
N THR A 18 1.13 -0.48 -7.97
CA THR A 18 2.23 -1.42 -8.18
C THR A 18 2.47 -2.27 -6.94
N LYS A 19 2.47 -1.65 -5.76
CA LYS A 19 2.67 -2.37 -4.50
C LYS A 19 1.52 -3.31 -4.19
N LEU A 20 0.28 -2.90 -4.48
CA LEU A 20 -0.87 -3.77 -4.30
C LEU A 20 -0.80 -5.00 -5.21
N ASN A 21 -0.42 -4.80 -6.47
CA ASN A 21 -0.23 -5.93 -7.38
C ASN A 21 0.89 -6.84 -6.93
N ALA A 22 1.99 -6.27 -6.45
CA ALA A 22 3.12 -7.06 -5.95
C ALA A 22 2.69 -7.90 -4.75
N LEU A 23 1.87 -7.33 -3.87
CA LEU A 23 1.36 -8.04 -2.69
C LEU A 23 0.62 -9.30 -3.10
N LYS A 24 -0.20 -9.21 -4.14
CA LYS A 24 -0.96 -10.34 -4.66
C LYS A 24 -0.05 -11.45 -5.19
N MET A 25 1.10 -11.08 -5.72
CA MET A 25 2.03 -12.02 -6.38
C MET A 25 3.11 -12.57 -5.45
N ARG A 26 3.15 -12.11 -4.20
CA ARG A 26 4.23 -12.51 -3.28
C ARG A 26 3.98 -13.88 -2.68
N ASP A 27 4.93 -14.78 -2.89
CA ASP A 27 4.95 -16.09 -2.26
C ASP A 27 5.69 -16.05 -0.93
N LYS A 28 6.68 -15.18 -0.82
CA LYS A 28 7.52 -15.10 0.37
C LYS A 28 6.93 -14.10 1.36
N GLU A 29 6.75 -14.55 2.59
CA GLU A 29 6.10 -13.77 3.63
C GLU A 29 6.80 -12.46 3.94
N HIS A 30 8.14 -12.47 4.02
CA HIS A 30 8.86 -11.24 4.38
C HIS A 30 8.72 -10.16 3.33
N LYS A 31 8.60 -10.52 2.06
CA LYS A 31 8.38 -9.55 1.00
C LYS A 31 6.96 -9.02 1.04
N LYS A 32 6.00 -9.89 1.40
CA LYS A 32 4.62 -9.50 1.57
C LYS A 32 4.50 -8.45 2.68
N ILE A 33 5.16 -8.67 3.80
CA ILE A 33 5.15 -7.73 4.92
C ILE A 33 5.81 -6.41 4.53
N LYS A 34 6.91 -6.46 3.81
CA LYS A 34 7.58 -5.26 3.34
C LYS A 34 6.66 -4.44 2.44
N ASP A 35 5.97 -5.08 1.49
CA ASP A 35 5.04 -4.39 0.61
C ASP A 35 3.88 -3.80 1.39
N LEU A 36 3.39 -4.51 2.40
CA LEU A 36 2.33 -4.00 3.25
C LEU A 36 2.78 -2.74 4.00
N CYS A 37 4.00 -2.75 4.52
CA CYS A 37 4.56 -1.59 5.19
C CYS A 37 4.68 -0.40 4.23
N ASP A 38 5.11 -0.67 3.00
CA ASP A 38 5.24 0.37 1.97
C ASP A 38 3.88 0.98 1.63
N ILE A 39 2.86 0.15 1.51
CA ILE A 39 1.50 0.61 1.23
C ILE A 39 0.99 1.49 2.37
N PHE A 40 1.19 1.04 3.60
CA PHE A 40 0.79 1.84 4.77
C PHE A 40 1.50 3.19 4.77
N ALA A 41 2.81 3.19 4.53
CA ALA A 41 3.60 4.42 4.53
C ALA A 41 3.11 5.39 3.44
N LEU A 42 2.79 4.87 2.27
CA LEU A 42 2.26 5.71 1.19
C LEU A 42 0.95 6.38 1.59
N LEU A 43 0.08 5.64 2.27
CA LEU A 43 -1.20 6.19 2.72
C LEU A 43 -1.04 7.15 3.89
N TRP A 44 -0.13 6.81 4.82
CA TRP A 44 0.05 7.58 6.04
C TRP A 44 0.77 8.91 5.80
N TYR A 45 1.82 8.88 4.96
CA TYR A 45 2.66 10.05 4.73
C TYR A 45 2.28 10.84 3.48
N SER A 46 1.29 10.39 2.73
CA SER A 46 0.88 11.09 1.53
C SER A 46 0.25 12.44 1.87
N LYS A 47 0.50 13.42 1.03
CA LYS A 47 -0.15 14.73 1.15
C LYS A 47 -1.61 14.66 0.74
N GLU A 48 -1.97 13.66 -0.04
CA GLU A 48 -3.34 13.47 -0.49
C GLU A 48 -4.12 12.65 0.52
N LYS A 49 -5.42 12.92 0.62
CA LYS A 49 -6.29 12.15 1.49
C LYS A 49 -6.46 10.73 0.93
N PRO A 50 -6.63 9.72 1.81
CA PRO A 50 -6.81 8.34 1.33
C PRO A 50 -7.95 8.17 0.33
N GLN A 51 -9.04 8.93 0.49
CA GLN A 51 -10.16 8.86 -0.46
C GLN A 51 -9.75 9.30 -1.86
N GLU A 52 -8.91 10.33 -1.94
CA GLU A 52 -8.44 10.83 -3.23
C GLU A 52 -7.46 9.86 -3.86
N LEU A 53 -6.57 9.29 -3.06
CA LEU A 53 -5.66 8.25 -3.54
C LEU A 53 -6.43 7.05 -4.05
N LYS A 54 -7.50 6.66 -3.34
CA LYS A 54 -8.34 5.56 -3.75
C LYS A 54 -8.93 5.81 -5.14
N LYS A 55 -9.45 7.01 -5.38
CA LYS A 55 -10.00 7.36 -6.69
C LYS A 55 -8.96 7.26 -7.79
N LYS A 56 -7.75 7.74 -7.53
CA LYS A 56 -6.68 7.70 -8.51
C LYS A 56 -6.19 6.28 -8.76
N VAL A 57 -6.05 5.50 -7.69
CA VAL A 57 -5.60 4.11 -7.78
C VAL A 57 -6.58 3.27 -8.59
N THR A 58 -7.88 3.53 -8.46
CA THR A 58 -8.88 2.75 -9.19
C THR A 58 -8.81 2.94 -10.70
N GLN A 59 -8.09 3.96 -11.17
CA GLN A 59 -7.82 4.12 -12.60
C GLN A 59 -6.86 3.03 -13.11
N PHE A 60 -6.01 2.53 -12.24
CA PHE A 60 -5.02 1.50 -12.59
C PHE A 60 -5.42 0.12 -12.10
N LEU A 61 -6.20 0.06 -11.02
CA LEU A 61 -6.53 -1.19 -10.36
C LEU A 61 -7.99 -1.11 -9.89
N PRO A 62 -8.90 -1.92 -10.49
CA PRO A 62 -10.31 -1.86 -10.14
C PRO A 62 -10.57 -2.14 -8.66
N SER A 63 -11.61 -1.52 -8.12
CA SER A 63 -11.98 -1.67 -6.71
C SER A 63 -12.13 -3.14 -6.29
N LYS A 64 -12.69 -3.96 -7.18
CA LYS A 64 -12.86 -5.39 -6.89
C LYS A 64 -11.53 -6.08 -6.68
N LYS A 65 -10.52 -5.73 -7.46
CA LYS A 65 -9.18 -6.30 -7.30
C LYS A 65 -8.53 -5.81 -6.03
N ILE A 66 -8.71 -4.54 -5.70
CA ILE A 66 -8.16 -3.98 -4.46
C ILE A 66 -8.76 -4.71 -3.26
N LEU A 67 -10.07 -4.90 -3.26
CA LEU A 67 -10.75 -5.62 -2.17
C LEU A 67 -10.21 -7.05 -2.04
N LYS A 68 -10.02 -7.72 -3.17
CA LYS A 68 -9.50 -9.08 -3.20
C LYS A 68 -8.08 -9.14 -2.63
N ILE A 69 -7.24 -8.20 -3.02
CA ILE A 69 -5.86 -8.14 -2.54
C ILE A 69 -5.83 -7.88 -1.03
N ILE A 70 -6.65 -6.96 -0.56
CA ILE A 70 -6.67 -6.63 0.87
C ILE A 70 -7.21 -7.81 1.67
N SER A 71 -8.13 -8.57 1.11
CA SER A 71 -8.72 -9.73 1.81
C SER A 71 -7.72 -10.86 2.05
N ILE A 72 -6.61 -10.91 1.31
CA ILE A 72 -5.58 -11.93 1.56
C ILE A 72 -4.61 -11.55 2.68
N ILE A 73 -4.69 -10.31 3.15
CA ILE A 73 -3.88 -9.85 4.27
C ILE A 73 -4.57 -10.30 5.55
N ASP A 74 -3.89 -11.10 6.36
CA ASP A 74 -4.48 -11.61 7.60
C ASP A 74 -3.95 -10.85 8.82
N ASP A 75 -4.48 -11.20 9.99
CA ASP A 75 -4.08 -10.53 11.24
C ASP A 75 -2.61 -10.73 11.55
N THR A 76 -2.05 -11.88 11.20
CA THR A 76 -0.62 -12.15 11.41
C THR A 76 0.22 -11.18 10.59
N ASP A 77 -0.18 -10.92 9.36
CA ASP A 77 0.52 -9.96 8.50
C ASP A 77 0.51 -8.56 9.13
N TYR A 78 -0.63 -8.13 9.64
CA TYR A 78 -0.74 -6.83 10.29
C TYR A 78 0.12 -6.76 11.55
N GLN A 79 0.18 -7.84 12.32
CA GLN A 79 1.00 -7.88 13.52
C GLN A 79 2.49 -7.75 13.18
N LYS A 80 2.95 -8.43 12.14
CA LYS A 80 4.34 -8.35 11.70
C LYS A 80 4.68 -6.97 11.17
N ALA A 81 3.77 -6.36 10.41
CA ALA A 81 3.95 -5.00 9.93
C ALA A 81 4.00 -4.01 11.10
N SER A 82 3.20 -4.26 12.13
CA SER A 82 3.16 -3.43 13.33
C SER A 82 4.53 -3.30 13.98
N VAL A 83 5.28 -4.38 14.04
CA VAL A 83 6.63 -4.38 14.63
C VAL A 83 7.54 -3.46 13.85
N GLN A 84 7.46 -3.50 12.52
CA GLN A 84 8.33 -2.69 11.67
C GLN A 84 7.92 -1.23 11.61
N LEU A 85 6.62 -0.95 11.66
CA LEU A 85 6.09 0.40 11.49
C LEU A 85 5.92 1.16 12.79
N ASN A 86 5.99 0.47 13.91
CA ASN A 86 5.74 1.06 15.23
C ASN A 86 4.33 1.67 15.33
N HIS A 87 3.38 1.00 14.71
CA HIS A 87 1.94 1.32 14.78
C HIS A 87 1.20 0.05 15.19
N THR A 88 0.02 0.20 15.77
CA THR A 88 -0.77 -0.98 16.17
C THR A 88 -1.30 -1.71 14.93
N PRO A 89 -1.48 -3.03 15.00
CA PRO A 89 -2.06 -3.77 13.88
C PRO A 89 -3.44 -3.24 13.49
N GLN A 90 -4.24 -2.84 14.47
CA GLN A 90 -5.58 -2.30 14.23
C GLN A 90 -5.51 -0.99 13.44
N GLU A 91 -4.54 -0.14 13.76
CA GLU A 91 -4.36 1.12 13.06
C GLU A 91 -3.93 0.90 11.61
N ILE A 92 -2.99 -0.03 11.41
CA ILE A 92 -2.53 -0.37 10.06
C ILE A 92 -3.70 -0.90 9.23
N LYS A 93 -4.46 -1.82 9.79
CA LYS A 93 -5.61 -2.39 9.12
C LYS A 93 -6.63 -1.33 8.74
N ARG A 94 -6.91 -0.41 9.66
CA ARG A 94 -7.86 0.67 9.42
C ARG A 94 -7.43 1.54 8.24
N VAL A 95 -6.14 1.89 8.19
CA VAL A 95 -5.61 2.73 7.12
C VAL A 95 -5.66 2.00 5.78
N ILE A 96 -5.26 0.74 5.76
CA ILE A 96 -5.28 -0.07 4.54
C ILE A 96 -6.72 -0.23 4.03
N GLU A 97 -7.68 -0.41 4.93
CA GLU A 97 -9.08 -0.59 4.55
C GLU A 97 -9.71 0.68 3.98
N LEU A 98 -9.06 1.83 4.14
CA LEU A 98 -9.54 3.05 3.50
C LEU A 98 -9.48 2.97 1.97
N LEU A 99 -8.77 1.98 1.44
CA LEU A 99 -8.69 1.75 -0.01
C LEU A 99 -9.91 1.01 -0.56
N VAL A 100 -10.76 0.49 0.28
CA VAL A 100 -11.95 -0.25 -0.15
C VAL A 100 -13.26 0.42 0.21
#